data_c1c15be48599dba51c2c6cde40917274
#
_entry.id   c1c15be48599dba51c2c6cde40917274
#
_cell.length_a   1.000
_cell.length_b   1.000
_cell.length_c   1.000
_cell.angle_alpha   90.00
_cell.angle_beta   90.00
_cell.angle_gamma   90.00
#
_symmetry.space_group_name_H-M   'P 1'
#
loop_
_entity.id
_entity.type
_entity.pdbx_description
1 polymer ?
#
loop_
_entity_poly.entity_id
_entity_poly.type
_entity_poly.pdbx_seq_one_letter_code
_entity_poly.pdbx_strand_id
1 'polypeptide(L)'
;MPVLPRARGPVSAAVLDVLAGRRAAADLDLTGHVEDPFGDDLQLALYLCYELHYRSFDGVADDLEWDPDLLALRARLEGPFLDAVRARVAGGDDVDAAVEALLVEPADGTGPSWHLARVGERAQLDEYVALRSLYHLKEADPQAWVIPRLDGVAGRAKASLMTVEHDEYGAGRPERVHARIYADMMEGLGLDTTYGAYLDVAPAPVLATVNIMSLFGLHRRWRGASVGQFALIEITSPPGAARLVTAIERLGLPPEVSEFYAEHVEADAVHEQLVRKDLLAGLLEREPELAADVVLGIQASTLLEDDLADHLVRCWSAGESALRTPPAAPQSPVGSSAA
;
A
#
# COMPACT_ATOMS: atom_id res chain seq x y z
N MET A 1 -9.77 16.37 1.34
CA MET A 1 -8.76 15.75 0.45
C MET A 1 -7.37 16.16 0.94
N PRO A 2 -6.33 15.33 0.78
CA PRO A 2 -4.98 15.73 1.15
C PRO A 2 -4.49 16.86 0.23
N VAL A 3 -3.55 17.66 0.73
CA VAL A 3 -2.86 18.64 -0.12
C VAL A 3 -1.78 17.96 -0.95
N LEU A 4 -1.41 18.55 -2.09
CA LEU A 4 -0.29 18.04 -2.88
C LEU A 4 1.00 18.07 -2.05
N PRO A 5 1.77 16.96 -2.03
CA PRO A 5 3.02 16.86 -1.28
C PRO A 5 4.14 17.65 -1.95
N ARG A 6 5.30 17.70 -1.29
CA ARG A 6 6.52 18.27 -1.88
C ARG A 6 7.16 17.30 -2.86
N ALA A 7 7.72 17.84 -3.94
CA ALA A 7 8.51 17.07 -4.90
C ALA A 7 9.72 16.41 -4.22
N ARG A 8 10.12 15.24 -4.71
CA ARG A 8 11.27 14.46 -4.24
C ARG A 8 12.39 14.36 -5.26
N GLY A 9 12.12 14.85 -6.48
CA GLY A 9 13.04 14.89 -7.59
C GLY A 9 12.35 15.40 -8.85
N PRO A 10 13.02 15.32 -10.01
CA PRO A 10 12.49 15.88 -11.26
C PRO A 10 11.23 15.19 -11.76
N VAL A 11 11.08 13.87 -11.53
CA VAL A 11 9.91 13.10 -12.01
C VAL A 11 8.67 13.48 -11.23
N SER A 12 8.72 13.44 -9.90
CA SER A 12 7.60 13.86 -9.06
C SER A 12 7.28 15.34 -9.18
N ALA A 13 8.29 16.21 -9.37
CA ALA A 13 8.06 17.63 -9.63
C ALA A 13 7.27 17.84 -10.93
N ALA A 14 7.60 17.11 -12.00
CA ALA A 14 6.90 17.20 -13.26
C ALA A 14 5.43 16.76 -13.15
N VAL A 15 5.15 15.65 -12.44
CA VAL A 15 3.78 15.20 -12.18
C VAL A 15 3.02 16.22 -11.34
N LEU A 16 3.63 16.76 -10.28
CA LEU A 16 3.02 17.80 -9.45
C LEU A 16 2.69 19.08 -10.24
N ASP A 17 3.51 19.44 -11.22
CA ASP A 17 3.23 20.59 -12.11
C ASP A 17 1.99 20.34 -12.98
N VAL A 18 1.79 19.09 -13.43
CA VAL A 18 0.56 18.72 -14.17
C VAL A 18 -0.65 18.78 -13.25
N LEU A 19 -0.58 18.16 -12.08
CA LEU A 19 -1.70 18.11 -11.14
C LEU A 19 -2.11 19.51 -10.65
N ALA A 20 -1.15 20.42 -10.52
CA ALA A 20 -1.40 21.80 -10.15
C ALA A 20 -1.83 22.69 -11.34
N GLY A 21 -2.02 22.13 -12.54
CA GLY A 21 -2.42 22.87 -13.74
C GLY A 21 -1.35 23.83 -14.28
N ARG A 22 -0.09 23.69 -13.88
CA ARG A 22 1.02 24.52 -14.34
C ARG A 22 1.63 24.06 -15.65
N ARG A 23 1.40 22.80 -16.02
CA ARG A 23 1.94 22.17 -17.23
C ARG A 23 0.98 21.11 -17.78
N ALA A 24 0.93 20.93 -19.09
CA ALA A 24 0.18 19.81 -19.69
C ALA A 24 1.02 18.51 -19.63
N ALA A 25 0.34 17.37 -19.41
CA ALA A 25 1.03 16.07 -19.37
C ALA A 25 1.67 15.70 -20.71
N ALA A 26 1.05 16.12 -21.83
CA ALA A 26 1.59 15.95 -23.19
C ALA A 26 2.97 16.60 -23.39
N ASP A 27 3.30 17.64 -22.63
CA ASP A 27 4.56 18.38 -22.75
C ASP A 27 5.71 17.72 -21.95
N LEU A 28 5.45 16.60 -21.25
CA LEU A 28 6.43 15.93 -20.43
C LEU A 28 7.22 14.88 -21.21
N ASP A 29 8.52 15.09 -21.32
CA ASP A 29 9.47 14.05 -21.68
C ASP A 29 10.28 13.66 -20.43
N LEU A 30 9.99 12.49 -19.89
CA LEU A 30 10.69 11.91 -18.73
C LEU A 30 11.62 10.76 -19.14
N THR A 31 11.95 10.65 -20.44
CA THR A 31 12.86 9.64 -20.97
C THR A 31 14.25 9.78 -20.32
N GLY A 32 14.71 8.73 -19.66
CA GLY A 32 16.02 8.71 -18.96
C GLY A 32 16.07 9.46 -17.63
N HIS A 33 14.94 9.93 -17.10
CA HIS A 33 14.90 10.60 -15.79
C HIS A 33 14.65 9.65 -14.61
N VAL A 34 14.25 8.41 -14.85
CA VAL A 34 14.09 7.41 -13.79
C VAL A 34 15.46 6.77 -13.53
N GLU A 35 16.17 7.24 -12.51
CA GLU A 35 17.47 6.71 -12.11
C GLU A 35 17.35 5.51 -11.20
N ASP A 36 16.40 5.53 -10.26
CA ASP A 36 16.13 4.47 -9.30
C ASP A 36 14.63 4.10 -9.32
N PRO A 37 14.28 2.90 -9.82
CA PRO A 37 12.89 2.45 -9.84
C PRO A 37 12.25 2.27 -8.46
N PHE A 38 13.03 2.09 -7.40
CA PHE A 38 12.57 1.99 -6.01
C PHE A 38 12.80 3.29 -5.22
N GLY A 39 13.33 4.33 -5.87
CA GLY A 39 13.67 5.59 -5.24
C GLY A 39 12.48 6.50 -4.98
N ASP A 40 12.69 7.45 -4.09
CA ASP A 40 11.68 8.41 -3.60
C ASP A 40 10.97 9.18 -4.72
N ASP A 41 11.67 9.53 -5.78
CA ASP A 41 11.13 10.38 -6.84
C ASP A 41 10.11 9.63 -7.71
N LEU A 42 10.47 8.43 -8.19
CA LEU A 42 9.54 7.62 -8.99
C LEU A 42 8.36 7.14 -8.15
N GLN A 43 8.61 6.68 -6.91
CA GLN A 43 7.54 6.14 -6.08
C GLN A 43 6.52 7.22 -5.69
N LEU A 44 6.96 8.46 -5.45
CA LEU A 44 6.01 9.55 -5.27
C LEU A 44 5.24 9.87 -6.56
N ALA A 45 5.92 9.92 -7.71
CA ALA A 45 5.25 10.21 -8.98
C ALA A 45 4.16 9.18 -9.33
N LEU A 46 4.42 7.89 -9.09
CA LEU A 46 3.44 6.83 -9.26
C LEU A 46 2.27 6.97 -8.28
N TYR A 47 2.56 7.21 -7.00
CA TYR A 47 1.53 7.43 -5.98
C TYR A 47 0.59 8.57 -6.37
N LEU A 48 1.14 9.70 -6.82
CA LEU A 48 0.36 10.86 -7.27
C LEU A 48 -0.59 10.50 -8.43
N CYS A 49 -0.10 9.74 -9.42
CA CYS A 49 -0.93 9.31 -10.55
C CYS A 49 -2.03 8.32 -10.12
N TYR A 50 -1.72 7.39 -9.21
CA TYR A 50 -2.70 6.41 -8.75
C TYR A 50 -3.76 7.01 -7.83
N GLU A 51 -3.38 7.98 -6.99
CA GLU A 51 -4.30 8.59 -6.03
C GLU A 51 -5.46 9.32 -6.69
N LEU A 52 -5.33 9.73 -7.95
CA LEU A 52 -6.44 10.30 -8.73
C LEU A 52 -7.63 9.34 -8.89
N HIS A 53 -7.38 8.03 -8.87
CA HIS A 53 -8.40 6.99 -8.97
C HIS A 53 -9.05 6.62 -7.62
N TYR A 54 -8.65 7.29 -6.53
CA TYR A 54 -9.20 7.09 -5.18
C TYR A 54 -9.82 8.39 -4.67
N ARG A 55 -9.08 9.17 -3.92
CA ARG A 55 -9.60 10.38 -3.26
C ARG A 55 -9.01 11.68 -3.81
N SER A 56 -8.03 11.58 -4.71
CA SER A 56 -7.36 12.74 -5.31
C SER A 56 -6.75 13.70 -4.27
N PHE A 57 -6.43 14.91 -4.69
CA PHE A 57 -5.81 15.95 -3.87
C PHE A 57 -6.64 17.24 -3.92
N ASP A 58 -6.53 18.05 -2.88
CA ASP A 58 -7.21 19.34 -2.83
C ASP A 58 -6.74 20.25 -3.97
N GLY A 59 -7.70 20.84 -4.69
CA GLY A 59 -7.42 21.73 -5.82
C GLY A 59 -6.99 21.04 -7.12
N VAL A 60 -6.94 19.72 -7.18
CA VAL A 60 -6.69 18.97 -8.41
C VAL A 60 -8.01 18.73 -9.16
N ALA A 61 -8.01 18.95 -10.47
CA ALA A 61 -9.21 18.78 -11.28
C ALA A 61 -9.58 17.30 -11.45
N ASP A 62 -10.84 16.95 -11.23
CA ASP A 62 -11.33 15.56 -11.32
C ASP A 62 -11.14 14.96 -12.72
N ASP A 63 -11.22 15.77 -13.78
CA ASP A 63 -11.02 15.32 -15.17
C ASP A 63 -9.63 14.73 -15.44
N LEU A 64 -8.64 15.01 -14.57
CA LEU A 64 -7.29 14.44 -14.69
C LEU A 64 -7.25 12.93 -14.40
N GLU A 65 -8.24 12.36 -13.72
CA GLU A 65 -8.33 10.91 -13.49
C GLU A 65 -8.22 10.11 -14.80
N TRP A 66 -8.88 10.59 -15.85
CA TRP A 66 -8.96 9.91 -17.14
C TRP A 66 -8.29 10.70 -18.27
N ASP A 67 -7.45 11.68 -17.94
CA ASP A 67 -6.69 12.42 -18.95
C ASP A 67 -5.76 11.47 -19.74
N PRO A 68 -5.89 11.37 -21.07
CA PRO A 68 -5.16 10.38 -21.86
C PRO A 68 -3.64 10.60 -21.85
N ASP A 69 -3.17 11.85 -21.76
CA ASP A 69 -1.75 12.17 -21.76
C ASP A 69 -1.14 11.85 -20.39
N LEU A 70 -1.87 12.08 -19.30
CA LEU A 70 -1.46 11.69 -17.95
C LEU A 70 -1.45 10.16 -17.79
N LEU A 71 -2.43 9.46 -18.35
CA LEU A 71 -2.44 8.00 -18.38
C LEU A 71 -1.26 7.44 -19.20
N ALA A 72 -0.92 8.05 -20.33
CA ALA A 72 0.25 7.68 -21.11
C ALA A 72 1.57 7.97 -20.37
N LEU A 73 1.63 9.07 -19.62
CA LEU A 73 2.75 9.38 -18.73
C LEU A 73 2.90 8.31 -17.64
N ARG A 74 1.83 7.99 -16.93
CA ARG A 74 1.82 6.95 -15.90
C ARG A 74 2.33 5.61 -16.45
N ALA A 75 1.85 5.18 -17.61
CA ALA A 75 2.30 3.93 -18.23
C ALA A 75 3.81 3.90 -18.50
N ARG A 76 4.43 5.06 -18.82
CA ARG A 76 5.90 5.16 -18.97
C ARG A 76 6.63 5.08 -17.64
N LEU A 77 6.04 5.52 -16.54
CA LEU A 77 6.60 5.43 -15.18
C LEU A 77 6.42 4.03 -14.58
N GLU A 78 5.33 3.34 -14.89
CA GLU A 78 5.05 1.97 -14.44
C GLU A 78 6.06 0.95 -14.99
N GLY A 79 6.49 1.12 -16.25
CA GLY A 79 7.41 0.19 -16.93
C GLY A 79 8.69 -0.07 -16.12
N PRO A 80 9.53 0.94 -15.85
CA PRO A 80 10.75 0.77 -15.06
C PRO A 80 10.53 0.14 -13.68
N PHE A 81 9.46 0.51 -12.97
CA PHE A 81 9.13 -0.07 -11.67
C PHE A 81 8.80 -1.55 -11.78
N LEU A 82 7.88 -1.92 -12.67
CA LEU A 82 7.48 -3.31 -12.84
C LEU A 82 8.61 -4.20 -13.36
N ASP A 83 9.42 -3.70 -14.27
CA ASP A 83 10.59 -4.43 -14.80
C ASP A 83 11.63 -4.66 -13.69
N ALA A 84 11.87 -3.66 -12.82
CA ALA A 84 12.76 -3.81 -11.69
C ALA A 84 12.24 -4.80 -10.64
N VAL A 85 10.92 -4.80 -10.36
CA VAL A 85 10.29 -5.82 -9.49
C VAL A 85 10.47 -7.21 -10.09
N ARG A 86 10.16 -7.39 -11.37
CA ARG A 86 10.31 -8.68 -12.07
C ARG A 86 11.74 -9.20 -12.08
N ALA A 87 12.73 -8.31 -12.15
CA ALA A 87 14.14 -8.70 -12.12
C ALA A 87 14.59 -9.24 -10.75
N ARG A 88 13.82 -8.98 -9.68
CA ARG A 88 14.15 -9.38 -8.30
C ARG A 88 13.33 -10.58 -7.80
N VAL A 89 12.30 -11.00 -8.52
CA VAL A 89 11.45 -12.14 -8.13
C VAL A 89 11.77 -13.38 -8.96
N ALA A 90 11.51 -14.57 -8.41
CA ALA A 90 11.83 -15.82 -9.09
C ALA A 90 10.92 -16.11 -10.30
N GLY A 91 9.67 -15.59 -10.28
CA GLY A 91 8.65 -15.95 -11.26
C GLY A 91 8.12 -17.38 -11.07
N GLY A 92 7.56 -17.93 -12.12
CA GLY A 92 6.96 -19.27 -12.12
C GLY A 92 5.44 -19.23 -12.19
N ASP A 93 4.80 -20.38 -12.13
CA ASP A 93 3.35 -20.58 -12.23
C ASP A 93 2.78 -21.59 -11.21
N ASP A 94 3.62 -22.05 -10.28
CA ASP A 94 3.22 -22.95 -9.20
C ASP A 94 2.59 -22.16 -8.06
N VAL A 95 1.27 -21.93 -8.17
CA VAL A 95 0.51 -21.16 -7.18
C VAL A 95 0.43 -21.88 -5.85
N ASP A 96 0.30 -23.22 -5.86
CA ASP A 96 0.21 -23.99 -4.62
C ASP A 96 1.50 -23.86 -3.80
N ALA A 97 2.67 -24.01 -4.45
CA ALA A 97 3.95 -23.83 -3.79
C ALA A 97 4.14 -22.37 -3.27
N ALA A 98 3.70 -21.36 -4.04
CA ALA A 98 3.77 -19.98 -3.61
C ALA A 98 2.89 -19.70 -2.38
N VAL A 99 1.68 -20.25 -2.34
CA VAL A 99 0.75 -20.13 -1.21
C VAL A 99 1.24 -20.91 0.02
N GLU A 100 1.75 -22.14 -0.18
CA GLU A 100 2.31 -22.93 0.93
C GLU A 100 3.48 -22.24 1.60
N ALA A 101 4.31 -21.52 0.82
CA ALA A 101 5.41 -20.73 1.37
C ALA A 101 4.93 -19.61 2.31
N LEU A 102 3.76 -19.00 2.05
CA LEU A 102 3.17 -17.95 2.90
C LEU A 102 2.68 -18.49 4.26
N LEU A 103 2.29 -19.76 4.31
CA LEU A 103 1.80 -20.41 5.54
C LEU A 103 2.91 -20.76 6.54
N VAL A 104 4.17 -20.68 6.10
CA VAL A 104 5.31 -21.02 6.95
C VAL A 104 5.72 -19.78 7.74
N GLU A 105 5.22 -19.68 8.97
CA GLU A 105 5.69 -18.62 9.86
C GLU A 105 7.00 -19.05 10.55
N PRO A 106 8.07 -18.21 10.46
CA PRO A 106 9.33 -18.50 11.15
C PRO A 106 9.12 -18.43 12.66
N ALA A 107 9.65 -19.43 13.40
CA ALA A 107 9.57 -19.44 14.88
C ALA A 107 10.31 -18.26 15.53
N ASP A 108 11.23 -17.64 14.82
CA ASP A 108 12.07 -16.54 15.28
C ASP A 108 12.25 -15.49 14.16
N GLY A 109 11.17 -14.80 13.85
CA GLY A 109 11.16 -13.79 12.78
C GLY A 109 11.78 -12.44 13.19
N THR A 110 12.10 -11.62 12.20
CA THR A 110 12.86 -10.36 12.35
C THR A 110 12.13 -9.12 11.86
N GLY A 111 10.91 -9.22 11.33
CA GLY A 111 10.16 -8.09 10.78
C GLY A 111 9.69 -7.05 11.81
N PRO A 112 9.04 -5.96 11.36
CA PRO A 112 8.60 -4.85 12.22
C PRO A 112 7.67 -5.29 13.35
N SER A 113 6.70 -6.18 13.09
CA SER A 113 5.79 -6.69 14.12
C SER A 113 6.53 -7.49 15.20
N TRP A 114 7.57 -8.26 14.82
CA TRP A 114 8.44 -8.95 15.75
C TRP A 114 9.25 -7.98 16.61
N HIS A 115 9.83 -6.94 16.00
CA HIS A 115 10.56 -5.91 16.70
C HIS A 115 9.64 -5.18 17.70
N LEU A 116 8.49 -4.72 17.24
CA LEU A 116 7.51 -4.00 18.08
C LEU A 116 7.01 -4.87 19.23
N ALA A 117 6.72 -6.14 19.01
CA ALA A 117 6.25 -7.04 20.07
C ALA A 117 7.30 -7.28 21.15
N ARG A 118 8.58 -7.36 20.78
CA ARG A 118 9.66 -7.76 21.71
C ARG A 118 10.30 -6.57 22.44
N VAL A 119 10.69 -5.55 21.69
CA VAL A 119 11.55 -4.47 22.19
C VAL A 119 11.13 -3.07 21.73
N GLY A 120 10.21 -2.97 20.77
CA GLY A 120 9.85 -1.69 20.15
C GLY A 120 9.33 -0.68 21.17
N GLU A 121 9.63 0.59 20.92
CA GLU A 121 9.20 1.72 21.73
C GLU A 121 7.91 2.33 21.17
N ARG A 122 7.23 3.15 21.96
CA ARG A 122 6.00 3.84 21.57
C ARG A 122 6.20 4.67 20.30
N ALA A 123 7.30 5.42 20.18
CA ALA A 123 7.58 6.24 18.99
C ALA A 123 7.70 5.39 17.70
N GLN A 124 8.24 4.17 17.80
CA GLN A 124 8.36 3.24 16.67
C GLN A 124 7.00 2.67 16.25
N LEU A 125 6.10 2.40 17.22
CA LEU A 125 4.72 2.03 16.93
C LEU A 125 3.98 3.20 16.25
N ASP A 126 4.15 4.42 16.75
CA ASP A 126 3.54 5.62 16.15
C ASP A 126 4.02 5.83 14.71
N GLU A 127 5.32 5.67 14.44
CA GLU A 127 5.87 5.71 13.07
C GLU A 127 5.28 4.62 12.18
N TYR A 128 5.20 3.38 12.68
CA TYR A 128 4.64 2.26 11.94
C TYR A 128 3.18 2.54 11.53
N VAL A 129 2.34 2.93 12.48
CA VAL A 129 0.94 3.24 12.24
C VAL A 129 0.80 4.45 11.30
N ALA A 130 1.58 5.51 11.50
CA ALA A 130 1.57 6.68 10.62
C ALA A 130 1.91 6.32 9.15
N LEU A 131 2.93 5.51 8.94
CA LEU A 131 3.36 5.10 7.59
C LEU A 131 2.36 4.16 6.92
N ARG A 132 1.80 3.20 7.66
CA ARG A 132 0.79 2.26 7.13
C ARG A 132 -0.55 2.94 6.85
N SER A 133 -0.82 4.13 7.40
CA SER A 133 -2.05 4.88 7.14
C SER A 133 -2.27 5.22 5.66
N LEU A 134 -1.19 5.27 4.84
CA LEU A 134 -1.32 5.50 3.40
C LEU A 134 -2.02 4.35 2.65
N TYR A 135 -2.08 3.17 3.24
CA TYR A 135 -2.90 2.05 2.79
C TYR A 135 -4.17 1.93 3.62
N HIS A 136 -4.06 1.78 4.95
CA HIS A 136 -5.20 1.39 5.77
C HIS A 136 -6.33 2.43 5.84
N LEU A 137 -6.10 3.72 5.55
CA LEU A 137 -7.19 4.70 5.39
C LEU A 137 -7.94 4.60 4.04
N LYS A 138 -7.50 3.68 3.16
CA LYS A 138 -8.19 3.25 1.93
C LYS A 138 -8.13 1.74 1.75
N GLU A 139 -8.15 1.01 2.84
CA GLU A 139 -8.11 -0.45 2.84
C GLU A 139 -9.24 -1.01 2.00
N ALA A 140 -8.95 -2.10 1.27
CA ALA A 140 -9.83 -2.73 0.28
C ALA A 140 -10.03 -1.95 -1.03
N ASP A 141 -9.94 -0.61 -1.07
CA ASP A 141 -10.17 0.17 -2.29
C ASP A 141 -9.34 -0.30 -3.51
N PRO A 142 -8.04 -0.66 -3.40
CA PRO A 142 -7.29 -1.17 -4.54
C PRO A 142 -7.81 -2.51 -5.06
N GLN A 143 -8.31 -3.38 -4.19
CA GLN A 143 -8.83 -4.70 -4.52
C GLN A 143 -10.24 -4.62 -5.11
N ALA A 144 -11.05 -3.65 -4.70
CA ALA A 144 -12.37 -3.41 -5.25
C ALA A 144 -12.36 -3.22 -6.78
N TRP A 145 -11.27 -2.70 -7.36
CA TRP A 145 -11.11 -2.58 -8.81
C TRP A 145 -11.06 -3.93 -9.56
N VAL A 146 -10.76 -5.03 -8.89
CA VAL A 146 -10.71 -6.38 -9.48
C VAL A 146 -12.11 -7.00 -9.61
N ILE A 147 -13.04 -6.64 -8.74
CA ILE A 147 -14.40 -7.21 -8.69
C ILE A 147 -15.08 -7.27 -10.06
N PRO A 148 -15.19 -6.16 -10.84
CA PRO A 148 -15.85 -6.19 -12.14
C PRO A 148 -15.10 -7.00 -13.20
N ARG A 149 -13.85 -7.43 -12.94
CA ARG A 149 -12.98 -8.13 -13.88
C ARG A 149 -12.98 -9.63 -13.70
N LEU A 150 -13.55 -10.13 -12.59
CA LEU A 150 -13.74 -11.56 -12.35
C LEU A 150 -15.02 -12.07 -13.03
N ASP A 151 -14.98 -13.34 -13.48
CA ASP A 151 -16.14 -14.01 -14.09
C ASP A 151 -17.31 -14.08 -13.10
N GLY A 152 -18.41 -13.38 -13.43
CA GLY A 152 -19.62 -13.38 -12.61
C GLY A 152 -20.56 -14.55 -12.88
N VAL A 153 -20.37 -15.27 -14.00
CA VAL A 153 -21.25 -16.40 -14.36
C VAL A 153 -20.80 -17.67 -13.62
N ALA A 154 -19.50 -17.97 -13.60
CA ALA A 154 -18.95 -19.02 -12.76
C ALA A 154 -19.05 -18.65 -11.26
N GLY A 155 -18.90 -17.38 -10.94
CA GLY A 155 -19.28 -16.78 -9.66
C GLY A 155 -18.39 -17.06 -8.45
N ARG A 156 -17.65 -18.17 -8.42
CA ARG A 156 -16.94 -18.63 -7.22
C ARG A 156 -15.89 -17.62 -6.74
N ALA A 157 -14.94 -17.26 -7.60
CA ALA A 157 -13.89 -16.30 -7.26
C ALA A 157 -14.46 -14.92 -6.92
N LYS A 158 -15.42 -14.45 -7.72
CA LYS A 158 -16.05 -13.15 -7.49
C LYS A 158 -16.83 -13.09 -6.18
N ALA A 159 -17.60 -14.16 -5.87
CA ALA A 159 -18.37 -14.22 -4.64
C ALA A 159 -17.45 -14.26 -3.41
N SER A 160 -16.34 -15.00 -3.49
CA SER A 160 -15.36 -15.07 -2.40
C SER A 160 -14.71 -13.70 -2.14
N LEU A 161 -14.22 -13.03 -3.19
CA LEU A 161 -13.66 -11.68 -3.04
C LEU A 161 -14.69 -10.72 -2.44
N MET A 162 -15.94 -10.75 -2.93
CA MET A 162 -17.01 -9.89 -2.40
C MET A 162 -17.38 -10.18 -0.95
N THR A 163 -17.15 -11.41 -0.47
CA THR A 163 -17.39 -11.74 0.95
C THR A 163 -16.35 -11.04 1.82
N VAL A 164 -15.07 -11.13 1.45
CA VAL A 164 -14.00 -10.44 2.18
C VAL A 164 -14.21 -8.93 2.12
N GLU A 165 -14.40 -8.37 0.92
CA GLU A 165 -14.66 -6.93 0.74
C GLU A 165 -15.89 -6.44 1.55
N HIS A 166 -16.92 -7.27 1.69
CA HIS A 166 -18.08 -6.93 2.52
C HIS A 166 -17.68 -6.73 3.98
N ASP A 167 -16.81 -7.57 4.51
CA ASP A 167 -16.32 -7.45 5.87
C ASP A 167 -15.39 -6.24 6.01
N GLU A 168 -14.48 -6.01 5.04
CA GLU A 168 -13.59 -4.85 4.98
C GLU A 168 -14.35 -3.51 5.02
N TYR A 169 -15.48 -3.45 4.30
CA TYR A 169 -16.39 -2.30 4.33
C TYR A 169 -17.41 -2.36 5.49
N GLY A 170 -17.12 -3.12 6.54
CA GLY A 170 -17.85 -3.10 7.82
C GLY A 170 -19.15 -3.89 7.82
N ALA A 171 -19.42 -4.76 6.85
CA ALA A 171 -20.63 -5.56 6.74
C ALA A 171 -21.93 -4.73 6.88
N GLY A 172 -21.93 -3.54 6.22
CA GLY A 172 -23.04 -2.58 6.26
C GLY A 172 -23.10 -1.70 7.52
N ARG A 173 -22.09 -1.73 8.37
CA ARG A 173 -21.97 -0.92 9.59
C ARG A 173 -20.83 0.09 9.44
N PRO A 174 -21.13 1.41 9.31
CA PRO A 174 -20.12 2.44 9.06
C PRO A 174 -19.00 2.48 10.12
N GLU A 175 -19.34 2.19 11.37
CA GLU A 175 -18.39 2.15 12.49
C GLU A 175 -17.46 0.93 12.46
N ARG A 176 -17.73 -0.06 11.59
CA ARG A 176 -16.94 -1.28 11.43
C ARG A 176 -16.12 -1.30 10.16
N VAL A 177 -16.17 -0.26 9.33
CA VAL A 177 -15.28 -0.12 8.16
C VAL A 177 -13.83 -0.11 8.65
N HIS A 178 -12.97 -0.97 8.11
CA HIS A 178 -11.60 -1.13 8.61
C HIS A 178 -10.81 0.18 8.58
N ALA A 179 -10.94 0.98 7.53
CA ALA A 179 -10.34 2.31 7.48
C ALA A 179 -10.84 3.24 8.63
N ARG A 180 -12.08 3.07 9.10
CA ARG A 180 -12.59 3.81 10.26
C ARG A 180 -11.96 3.31 11.55
N ILE A 181 -11.91 1.99 11.77
CA ILE A 181 -11.30 1.41 12.97
C ILE A 181 -9.80 1.77 13.02
N TYR A 182 -9.14 1.81 11.86
CA TYR A 182 -7.75 2.27 11.77
C TYR A 182 -7.60 3.75 12.17
N ALA A 183 -8.51 4.61 11.71
CA ALA A 183 -8.50 6.02 12.10
C ALA A 183 -8.76 6.19 13.61
N ASP A 184 -9.64 5.38 14.21
CA ASP A 184 -9.87 5.39 15.65
C ASP A 184 -8.63 4.96 16.46
N MET A 185 -7.89 3.95 15.98
CA MET A 185 -6.57 3.60 16.53
C MET A 185 -5.58 4.77 16.43
N MET A 186 -5.49 5.43 15.26
CA MET A 186 -4.63 6.59 15.07
C MET A 186 -4.97 7.72 16.05
N GLU A 187 -6.27 8.02 16.24
CA GLU A 187 -6.74 9.00 17.23
C GLU A 187 -6.33 8.63 18.64
N GLY A 188 -6.49 7.35 19.03
CA GLY A 188 -6.05 6.82 20.33
C GLY A 188 -4.53 6.91 20.55
N LEU A 189 -3.75 6.92 19.50
CA LEU A 189 -2.31 7.15 19.51
C LEU A 189 -1.93 8.66 19.48
N GLY A 190 -2.88 9.56 19.23
CA GLY A 190 -2.65 11.00 19.08
C GLY A 190 -2.06 11.37 17.72
N LEU A 191 -2.25 10.54 16.70
CA LEU A 191 -1.81 10.76 15.33
C LEU A 191 -2.86 11.54 14.54
N ASP A 192 -2.43 12.24 13.49
CA ASP A 192 -3.32 12.92 12.55
C ASP A 192 -4.05 11.88 11.67
N THR A 193 -5.36 11.82 11.77
CA THR A 193 -6.23 10.88 11.02
C THR A 193 -6.62 11.39 9.63
N THR A 194 -6.13 12.57 9.24
CA THR A 194 -6.41 13.11 7.91
C THR A 194 -5.81 12.20 6.84
N TYR A 195 -6.64 11.81 5.88
CA TYR A 195 -6.21 10.98 4.75
C TYR A 195 -4.99 11.59 4.05
N GLY A 196 -3.92 10.81 3.89
CA GLY A 196 -2.68 11.26 3.25
C GLY A 196 -1.79 12.19 4.08
N ALA A 197 -2.11 12.45 5.36
CA ALA A 197 -1.33 13.35 6.23
C ALA A 197 0.17 13.03 6.29
N TYR A 198 0.52 11.75 6.20
CA TYR A 198 1.90 11.29 6.32
C TYR A 198 2.63 11.10 4.99
N LEU A 199 2.03 11.52 3.86
CA LEU A 199 2.64 11.32 2.53
C LEU A 199 4.03 11.97 2.41
N ASP A 200 4.22 13.19 2.92
CA ASP A 200 5.50 13.91 2.82
C ASP A 200 6.65 13.23 3.60
N VAL A 201 6.31 12.49 4.65
CA VAL A 201 7.30 11.81 5.51
C VAL A 201 7.44 10.32 5.22
N ALA A 202 6.60 9.76 4.34
CA ALA A 202 6.67 8.35 3.96
C ALA A 202 7.89 8.11 3.05
N PRO A 203 8.80 7.17 3.39
CA PRO A 203 9.92 6.79 2.52
C PRO A 203 9.44 5.96 1.33
N ALA A 204 10.29 5.85 0.29
CA ALA A 204 9.99 5.12 -0.93
C ALA A 204 9.48 3.68 -0.72
N PRO A 205 10.02 2.86 0.19
CA PRO A 205 9.50 1.50 0.42
C PRO A 205 8.01 1.47 0.81
N VAL A 206 7.54 2.44 1.62
CA VAL A 206 6.10 2.56 1.95
C VAL A 206 5.27 2.85 0.70
N LEU A 207 5.72 3.79 -0.13
CA LEU A 207 5.00 4.13 -1.36
C LEU A 207 5.00 2.96 -2.35
N ALA A 208 6.10 2.19 -2.43
CA ALA A 208 6.22 1.06 -3.33
C ALA A 208 5.19 -0.04 -3.00
N THR A 209 4.93 -0.35 -1.70
CA THR A 209 3.90 -1.32 -1.32
C THR A 209 2.50 -0.87 -1.73
N VAL A 210 2.16 0.40 -1.57
CA VAL A 210 0.86 0.95 -1.98
C VAL A 210 0.75 1.06 -3.50
N ASN A 211 1.83 1.44 -4.17
CA ASN A 211 1.86 1.60 -5.62
C ASN A 211 1.67 0.27 -6.36
N ILE A 212 2.26 -0.83 -5.89
CA ILE A 212 2.10 -2.13 -6.54
C ILE A 212 0.66 -2.63 -6.46
N MET A 213 -0.04 -2.37 -5.33
CA MET A 213 -1.46 -2.69 -5.18
C MET A 213 -2.29 -1.92 -6.22
N SER A 214 -2.05 -0.62 -6.35
CA SER A 214 -2.74 0.24 -7.32
C SER A 214 -2.42 -0.15 -8.76
N LEU A 215 -1.16 -0.47 -9.07
CA LEU A 215 -0.75 -0.95 -10.38
C LEU A 215 -1.52 -2.22 -10.76
N PHE A 216 -1.55 -3.19 -9.88
CA PHE A 216 -2.26 -4.45 -10.15
C PHE A 216 -3.79 -4.25 -10.15
N GLY A 217 -4.33 -3.50 -9.22
CA GLY A 217 -5.76 -3.23 -9.10
C GLY A 217 -6.32 -2.45 -10.28
N LEU A 218 -5.66 -1.40 -10.76
CA LEU A 218 -6.17 -0.53 -11.83
C LEU A 218 -6.04 -1.14 -13.23
N HIS A 219 -5.17 -2.11 -13.46
CA HIS A 219 -4.96 -2.72 -14.76
C HIS A 219 -5.64 -4.10 -14.90
N ARG A 220 -6.63 -4.23 -15.79
CA ARG A 220 -7.30 -5.51 -16.06
C ARG A 220 -6.32 -6.64 -16.41
N ARG A 221 -5.21 -6.33 -17.10
CA ARG A 221 -4.20 -7.33 -17.47
C ARG A 221 -3.51 -7.95 -16.25
N TRP A 222 -3.47 -7.25 -15.12
CA TRP A 222 -2.83 -7.69 -13.88
C TRP A 222 -3.82 -8.23 -12.85
N ARG A 223 -5.07 -8.59 -13.26
CA ARG A 223 -6.06 -9.12 -12.31
C ARG A 223 -5.60 -10.37 -11.56
N GLY A 224 -4.80 -11.24 -12.21
CA GLY A 224 -4.18 -12.39 -11.55
C GLY A 224 -3.18 -11.95 -10.49
N ALA A 225 -2.32 -10.97 -10.80
CA ALA A 225 -1.36 -10.42 -9.84
C ALA A 225 -2.05 -9.70 -8.69
N SER A 226 -3.15 -8.97 -8.95
CA SER A 226 -3.94 -8.36 -7.89
C SER A 226 -4.54 -9.40 -6.93
N VAL A 227 -5.06 -10.52 -7.46
CA VAL A 227 -5.56 -11.62 -6.63
C VAL A 227 -4.42 -12.30 -5.85
N GLY A 228 -3.24 -12.46 -6.44
CA GLY A 228 -2.05 -12.97 -5.76
C GLY A 228 -1.57 -12.07 -4.63
N GLN A 229 -1.55 -10.76 -4.85
CA GLN A 229 -1.23 -9.75 -3.85
C GLN A 229 -2.24 -9.76 -2.69
N PHE A 230 -3.53 -9.87 -3.00
CA PHE A 230 -4.58 -9.99 -2.01
C PHE A 230 -4.42 -11.27 -1.17
N ALA A 231 -4.12 -12.39 -1.82
CA ALA A 231 -3.85 -13.65 -1.12
C ALA A 231 -2.68 -13.56 -0.14
N LEU A 232 -1.60 -12.84 -0.49
CA LEU A 232 -0.51 -12.58 0.43
C LEU A 232 -1.02 -11.87 1.70
N ILE A 233 -1.80 -10.79 1.54
CA ILE A 233 -2.29 -10.01 2.69
C ILE A 233 -3.14 -10.90 3.61
N GLU A 234 -4.17 -11.54 3.09
CA GLU A 234 -5.11 -12.33 3.87
C GLU A 234 -4.47 -13.55 4.56
N ILE A 235 -3.41 -14.12 3.97
CA ILE A 235 -2.70 -15.26 4.55
C ILE A 235 -1.70 -14.84 5.62
N THR A 236 -1.03 -13.69 5.47
CA THR A 236 0.09 -13.31 6.34
C THR A 236 -0.26 -12.27 7.40
N SER A 237 -1.42 -11.61 7.32
CA SER A 237 -1.82 -10.58 8.27
C SER A 237 -2.14 -11.12 9.68
N PRO A 238 -2.86 -12.26 9.89
CA PRO A 238 -3.26 -12.68 11.23
C PRO A 238 -2.11 -12.81 12.24
N PRO A 239 -1.00 -13.53 11.93
CA PRO A 239 0.12 -13.63 12.87
C PRO A 239 0.83 -12.30 13.08
N GLY A 240 0.88 -11.44 12.07
CA GLY A 240 1.40 -10.08 12.15
C GLY A 240 0.57 -9.21 13.11
N ALA A 241 -0.74 -9.23 12.93
CA ALA A 241 -1.71 -8.51 13.74
C ALA A 241 -1.65 -8.96 15.22
N ALA A 242 -1.59 -10.27 15.49
CA ALA A 242 -1.45 -10.78 16.85
C ALA A 242 -0.18 -10.25 17.57
N ARG A 243 0.93 -10.12 16.84
CA ARG A 243 2.16 -9.51 17.39
C ARG A 243 1.98 -8.02 17.67
N LEU A 244 1.24 -7.30 16.84
CA LEU A 244 0.97 -5.86 17.05
C LEU A 244 0.03 -5.65 18.24
N VAL A 245 -0.97 -6.51 18.44
CA VAL A 245 -1.76 -6.52 19.70
C VAL A 245 -0.84 -6.70 20.91
N THR A 246 0.06 -7.69 20.86
CA THR A 246 1.05 -7.93 21.93
C THR A 246 1.95 -6.69 22.17
N ALA A 247 2.35 -5.99 21.11
CA ALA A 247 3.14 -4.76 21.21
C ALA A 247 2.37 -3.64 21.93
N ILE A 248 1.10 -3.45 21.57
CA ILE A 248 0.21 -2.43 22.16
C ILE A 248 0.00 -2.71 23.64
N GLU A 249 -0.28 -3.97 24.00
CA GLU A 249 -0.43 -4.40 25.41
C GLU A 249 0.87 -4.20 26.21
N ARG A 250 2.02 -4.61 25.66
CA ARG A 250 3.34 -4.43 26.29
C ARG A 250 3.66 -2.96 26.54
N LEU A 251 3.23 -2.06 25.68
CA LEU A 251 3.40 -0.62 25.83
C LEU A 251 2.40 0.01 26.81
N GLY A 252 1.44 -0.76 27.34
CA GLY A 252 0.45 -0.29 28.31
C GLY A 252 -0.58 0.66 27.71
N LEU A 253 -0.84 0.53 26.41
CA LEU A 253 -1.84 1.34 25.71
C LEU A 253 -3.24 0.82 25.95
N PRO A 254 -4.29 1.67 25.86
CA PRO A 254 -5.67 1.26 26.04
C PRO A 254 -6.09 0.18 25.01
N PRO A 255 -7.00 -0.75 25.40
CA PRO A 255 -7.45 -1.83 24.50
C PRO A 255 -8.05 -1.34 23.18
N GLU A 256 -8.68 -0.16 23.20
CA GLU A 256 -9.30 0.45 22.02
C GLU A 256 -8.27 0.72 20.89
N VAL A 257 -7.00 0.93 21.26
CA VAL A 257 -5.91 1.10 20.30
C VAL A 257 -5.57 -0.19 19.55
N SER A 258 -5.88 -1.36 20.13
CA SER A 258 -5.60 -2.65 19.50
C SER A 258 -6.76 -3.19 18.66
N GLU A 259 -7.92 -2.54 18.64
CA GLU A 259 -9.13 -3.08 18.00
C GLU A 259 -8.92 -3.41 16.52
N PHE A 260 -8.24 -2.54 15.78
CA PHE A 260 -7.94 -2.78 14.37
C PHE A 260 -7.18 -4.10 14.15
N TYR A 261 -6.12 -4.32 14.90
CA TYR A 261 -5.33 -5.56 14.77
C TYR A 261 -6.05 -6.77 15.36
N ALA A 262 -6.83 -6.60 16.41
CA ALA A 262 -7.62 -7.69 17.00
C ALA A 262 -8.69 -8.19 16.03
N GLU A 263 -9.34 -7.30 15.27
CA GLU A 263 -10.29 -7.65 14.21
C GLU A 263 -9.61 -8.52 13.15
N HIS A 264 -8.43 -8.14 12.67
CA HIS A 264 -7.68 -8.90 11.67
C HIS A 264 -7.18 -10.26 12.15
N VAL A 265 -7.00 -10.47 13.46
CA VAL A 265 -6.70 -11.81 13.98
C VAL A 265 -7.88 -12.76 13.81
N GLU A 266 -9.11 -12.27 13.97
CA GLU A 266 -10.33 -13.09 13.90
C GLU A 266 -10.84 -13.22 12.46
N ALA A 267 -10.96 -12.11 11.74
CA ALA A 267 -11.52 -12.04 10.39
C ALA A 267 -10.65 -12.80 9.38
N ASP A 268 -9.35 -12.53 9.36
CA ASP A 268 -8.46 -13.06 8.35
C ASP A 268 -8.21 -14.57 8.49
N ALA A 269 -8.45 -15.15 9.65
CA ALA A 269 -8.45 -16.61 9.79
C ALA A 269 -9.56 -17.28 8.96
N VAL A 270 -10.68 -16.60 8.70
CA VAL A 270 -11.75 -17.02 7.80
C VAL A 270 -11.42 -16.61 6.37
N HIS A 271 -10.94 -15.39 6.16
CA HIS A 271 -10.57 -14.85 4.86
C HIS A 271 -9.48 -15.68 4.18
N GLU A 272 -8.44 -16.12 4.90
CA GLU A 272 -7.42 -17.04 4.38
C GLU A 272 -8.04 -18.25 3.71
N GLN A 273 -9.03 -18.90 4.35
CA GLN A 273 -9.68 -20.08 3.79
C GLN A 273 -10.50 -19.74 2.54
N LEU A 274 -11.21 -18.62 2.54
CA LEU A 274 -11.98 -18.16 1.38
C LEU A 274 -11.05 -17.85 0.20
N VAL A 275 -9.96 -17.15 0.47
CA VAL A 275 -8.99 -16.77 -0.57
C VAL A 275 -8.33 -17.98 -1.18
N ARG A 276 -7.85 -18.92 -0.38
CA ARG A 276 -7.18 -20.12 -0.87
C ARG A 276 -8.12 -21.07 -1.60
N LYS A 277 -9.27 -21.39 -1.00
CA LYS A 277 -10.15 -22.45 -1.49
C LYS A 277 -11.11 -21.97 -2.57
N ASP A 278 -11.53 -20.72 -2.53
CA ASP A 278 -12.58 -20.22 -3.40
C ASP A 278 -12.11 -19.13 -4.36
N LEU A 279 -11.34 -18.14 -3.91
CA LEU A 279 -10.88 -17.07 -4.79
C LEU A 279 -9.82 -17.59 -5.78
N LEU A 280 -8.69 -18.08 -5.28
CA LEU A 280 -7.59 -18.60 -6.12
C LEU A 280 -8.03 -19.79 -6.95
N ALA A 281 -8.63 -20.80 -6.33
CA ALA A 281 -9.07 -21.99 -7.04
C ALA A 281 -10.15 -21.66 -8.08
N GLY A 282 -11.13 -20.81 -7.76
CA GLY A 282 -12.18 -20.41 -8.68
C GLY A 282 -11.68 -19.53 -9.84
N LEU A 283 -10.65 -18.70 -9.62
CA LEU A 283 -9.99 -17.94 -10.68
C LEU A 283 -9.28 -18.89 -11.65
N LEU A 284 -8.42 -19.77 -11.13
CA LEU A 284 -7.56 -20.64 -11.94
C LEU A 284 -8.32 -21.80 -12.61
N GLU A 285 -9.47 -22.20 -12.08
CA GLU A 285 -10.37 -23.12 -12.77
C GLU A 285 -10.89 -22.54 -14.10
N ARG A 286 -11.05 -21.22 -14.17
CA ARG A 286 -11.60 -20.54 -15.33
C ARG A 286 -10.54 -19.90 -16.23
N GLU A 287 -9.48 -19.41 -15.64
CA GLU A 287 -8.40 -18.66 -16.30
C GLU A 287 -7.03 -19.20 -15.83
N PRO A 288 -6.70 -20.50 -16.15
CA PRO A 288 -5.45 -21.12 -15.70
C PRO A 288 -4.20 -20.41 -16.20
N GLU A 289 -4.30 -19.64 -17.29
CA GLU A 289 -3.23 -18.83 -17.83
C GLU A 289 -2.80 -17.68 -16.90
N LEU A 290 -3.59 -17.36 -15.88
CA LEU A 290 -3.25 -16.35 -14.88
C LEU A 290 -2.36 -16.87 -13.74
N ALA A 291 -2.02 -18.15 -13.71
CA ALA A 291 -1.20 -18.72 -12.64
C ALA A 291 0.13 -17.98 -12.46
N ALA A 292 0.83 -17.67 -13.55
CA ALA A 292 2.07 -16.91 -13.49
C ALA A 292 1.87 -15.47 -12.98
N ASP A 293 0.75 -14.82 -13.29
CA ASP A 293 0.43 -13.49 -12.77
C ASP A 293 0.10 -13.57 -11.27
N VAL A 294 -0.61 -14.60 -10.80
CA VAL A 294 -0.87 -14.83 -9.36
C VAL A 294 0.45 -14.97 -8.59
N VAL A 295 1.35 -15.82 -9.08
CA VAL A 295 2.69 -15.99 -8.48
C VAL A 295 3.47 -14.68 -8.47
N LEU A 296 3.42 -13.91 -9.58
CA LEU A 296 4.03 -12.58 -9.63
C LEU A 296 3.45 -11.65 -8.56
N GLY A 297 2.14 -11.65 -8.36
CA GLY A 297 1.47 -10.82 -7.34
C GLY A 297 1.93 -11.15 -5.93
N ILE A 298 2.01 -12.42 -5.59
CA ILE A 298 2.53 -12.89 -4.30
C ILE A 298 3.99 -12.45 -4.12
N GLN A 299 4.86 -12.81 -5.07
CA GLN A 299 6.29 -12.55 -4.95
C GLN A 299 6.65 -11.07 -4.97
N ALA A 300 5.99 -10.27 -5.81
CA ALA A 300 6.22 -8.83 -5.89
C ALA A 300 5.84 -8.13 -4.59
N SER A 301 4.71 -8.51 -4.01
CA SER A 301 4.25 -7.89 -2.76
C SER A 301 5.08 -8.36 -1.57
N THR A 302 5.48 -9.63 -1.51
CA THR A 302 6.45 -10.14 -0.51
C THR A 302 7.75 -9.34 -0.58
N LEU A 303 8.31 -9.18 -1.78
CA LEU A 303 9.56 -8.43 -2.00
C LEU A 303 9.49 -6.99 -1.46
N LEU A 304 8.39 -6.29 -1.73
CA LEU A 304 8.24 -4.89 -1.32
C LEU A 304 7.91 -4.74 0.16
N GLU A 305 7.17 -5.68 0.76
CA GLU A 305 6.97 -5.74 2.21
C GLU A 305 8.28 -6.07 2.95
N ASP A 306 9.13 -6.94 2.39
CA ASP A 306 10.47 -7.23 2.92
C ASP A 306 11.38 -5.98 2.84
N ASP A 307 11.39 -5.27 1.72
CA ASP A 307 12.15 -4.02 1.56
C ASP A 307 11.69 -2.95 2.59
N LEU A 308 10.37 -2.86 2.83
CA LEU A 308 9.82 -1.97 3.88
C LEU A 308 10.23 -2.45 5.28
N ALA A 309 10.11 -3.74 5.56
CA ALA A 309 10.48 -4.32 6.84
C ALA A 309 11.96 -4.07 7.17
N ASP A 310 12.84 -4.28 6.19
CA ASP A 310 14.27 -4.03 6.32
C ASP A 310 14.56 -2.54 6.57
N HIS A 311 13.86 -1.64 5.89
CA HIS A 311 14.01 -0.20 6.12
C HIS A 311 13.63 0.17 7.57
N LEU A 312 12.46 -0.26 8.04
CA LEU A 312 11.96 0.06 9.37
C LEU A 312 12.89 -0.48 10.46
N VAL A 313 13.19 -1.78 10.40
CA VAL A 313 14.02 -2.43 11.44
C VAL A 313 15.45 -1.89 11.45
N ARG A 314 16.02 -1.58 10.30
CA ARG A 314 17.34 -0.98 10.19
C ARG A 314 17.39 0.41 10.85
N CYS A 315 16.43 1.28 10.56
CA CYS A 315 16.36 2.61 11.18
C CYS A 315 16.18 2.50 12.69
N TRP A 316 15.21 1.72 13.15
CA TRP A 316 14.94 1.56 14.57
C TRP A 316 16.09 0.93 15.35
N SER A 317 16.80 -0.05 14.77
CA SER A 317 17.98 -0.66 15.38
C SER A 317 19.16 0.29 15.48
N ALA A 318 19.23 1.29 14.60
CA ALA A 318 20.22 2.36 14.66
C ALA A 318 19.81 3.50 15.62
N GLY A 319 18.61 3.45 16.20
CA GLY A 319 18.05 4.56 17.01
C GLY A 319 17.63 5.77 16.16
N GLU A 320 17.35 5.54 14.88
CA GLU A 320 16.95 6.57 13.92
C GLU A 320 15.46 6.44 13.62
N SER A 321 14.82 7.57 13.25
CA SER A 321 13.46 7.57 12.73
C SER A 321 13.40 6.89 11.36
N ALA A 322 12.37 6.08 11.14
CA ALA A 322 12.08 5.49 9.84
C ALA A 322 11.36 6.46 8.90
N LEU A 323 10.92 7.60 9.40
CA LEU A 323 10.28 8.64 8.60
C LEU A 323 11.31 9.35 7.71
N ARG A 324 10.91 9.64 6.50
CA ARG A 324 11.68 10.51 5.61
C ARG A 324 11.70 11.93 6.18
N THR A 325 12.88 12.55 6.24
CA THR A 325 12.98 13.98 6.61
C THR A 325 12.59 14.84 5.40
N PRO A 326 11.51 15.61 5.47
CA PRO A 326 11.18 16.54 4.40
C PRO A 326 12.28 17.61 4.26
N PRO A 327 12.59 18.12 3.05
CA PRO A 327 13.50 19.23 2.91
C PRO A 327 12.98 20.44 3.70
N ALA A 328 13.87 21.17 4.37
CA ALA A 328 13.51 22.36 5.13
C ALA A 328 12.68 23.32 4.25
N ALA A 329 11.58 23.84 4.79
CA ALA A 329 10.80 24.84 4.08
C ALA A 329 11.70 26.01 3.66
N PRO A 330 11.54 26.56 2.44
CA PRO A 330 12.30 27.73 2.04
C PRO A 330 12.04 28.86 3.07
N GLN A 331 13.11 29.34 3.68
CA GLN A 331 13.00 30.46 4.62
C GLN A 331 12.43 31.64 3.84
N SER A 332 11.27 32.15 4.24
CA SER A 332 10.76 33.41 3.71
C SER A 332 11.84 34.46 3.90
N PRO A 333 12.15 35.26 2.88
CA PRO A 333 13.13 36.34 3.05
C PRO A 333 12.67 37.23 4.19
N VAL A 334 13.49 37.30 5.24
CA VAL A 334 13.28 38.21 6.35
C VAL A 334 13.17 39.60 5.75
N GLY A 335 11.99 40.20 5.83
CA GLY A 335 11.75 41.54 5.33
C GLY A 335 12.78 42.50 5.94
N SER A 336 13.64 43.05 5.10
CA SER A 336 14.51 44.15 5.45
C SER A 336 13.62 45.31 5.89
N SER A 337 13.48 45.47 7.18
CA SER A 337 12.94 46.70 7.79
C SER A 337 13.94 47.81 7.49
N ALA A 338 13.69 48.55 6.45
CA ALA A 338 14.36 49.84 6.23
C ALA A 338 13.80 50.85 7.24
N ALA A 339 14.67 51.34 8.09
CA ALA A 339 14.46 52.48 8.95
C ALA A 339 14.37 53.77 8.14
#